data_a081032addc9f615cdda08276a5494ec
#
_entry.id   a081032addc9f615cdda08276a5494ec
#
_cell.length_a   1.000
_cell.length_b   1.000
_cell.length_c   1.000
_cell.angle_alpha   90.00
_cell.angle_beta   90.00
_cell.angle_gamma   90.00
#
_symmetry.space_group_name_H-M   'P 1'
#
loop_
_entity.id
_entity.type
_entity.pdbx_description
1 polymer ?
#
loop_
_entity_poly.entity_id
_entity_poly.type
_entity_poly.pdbx_seq_one_letter_code
_entity_poly.pdbx_strand_id
1 'polypeptide(L)'
;MRNQATTLFNKRLHALRKEKNYYNKFIFNGHFMVFLLILLGAFIFGYGEWLKHIPTNINFSLIAAVIVALTSIFPMRPLLKEADKIFLLPFEKHMSQFMRHAILYSYFARILIQLIIVIVMFPLFYNINQHNVAFYICFGVSALIFPYVGLRLRWRWYQSGLKTWQVNLISFITFALTYYLLLAPKWYIAFVMVALPVLIEFLVKKYKPGFLYPWEKMIAIEHRHHMNYYKFVNMFTDVKHLKESAVRRSYLDILLPVPKGSKFNSNAMYLFLFIRSFIRGRDAFNIIFRLVIIAVLLMVWLSYPLVTAIIGCLFVYIILLQMAQFYSQQAYGLWPQVWPVPEEKVIKGYEQFLYRLMFVICTVFAVTFIIKHMTLFYVVLIFYIVGLLTIRSIIKKLKYQETLLRD
;
A
#
# COMPACT_ATOMS: atom_id res chain seq x y z
N MET A 1 18.33 8.60 35.86
CA MET A 1 17.41 9.23 34.86
C MET A 1 17.84 9.01 33.39
N ARG A 2 19.11 9.23 33.02
CA ARG A 2 19.59 9.01 31.64
C ARG A 2 19.39 7.57 31.16
N ASN A 3 19.66 6.56 31.98
CA ASN A 3 19.45 5.15 31.69
C ASN A 3 17.94 4.78 31.59
N GLN A 4 17.08 5.48 32.29
CA GLN A 4 15.63 5.23 32.28
C GLN A 4 14.99 5.53 30.90
N ALA A 5 15.43 6.58 30.20
CA ALA A 5 14.95 6.89 28.85
C ALA A 5 15.30 5.79 27.85
N THR A 6 16.54 5.28 27.92
CA THR A 6 17.00 4.17 27.07
C THR A 6 16.26 2.87 27.40
N THR A 7 16.09 2.58 28.68
CA THR A 7 15.36 1.38 29.14
C THR A 7 13.89 1.42 28.69
N LEU A 8 13.24 2.58 28.81
CA LEU A 8 11.86 2.78 28.36
C LEU A 8 11.75 2.56 26.84
N PHE A 9 12.66 3.14 26.07
CA PHE A 9 12.68 2.95 24.61
C PHE A 9 12.86 1.48 24.24
N ASN A 10 13.83 0.80 24.84
CA ASN A 10 14.11 -0.61 24.57
C ASN A 10 12.93 -1.52 24.94
N LYS A 11 12.27 -1.27 26.08
CA LYS A 11 11.04 -1.99 26.48
C LYS A 11 9.93 -1.85 25.41
N ARG A 12 9.72 -0.64 24.90
CA ARG A 12 8.71 -0.38 23.85
C ARG A 12 9.10 -1.00 22.52
N LEU A 13 10.37 -0.92 22.15
CA LEU A 13 10.87 -1.55 20.94
C LEU A 13 10.73 -3.07 20.99
N HIS A 14 11.01 -3.68 22.14
CA HIS A 14 10.82 -5.12 22.34
C HIS A 14 9.34 -5.51 22.20
N ALA A 15 8.43 -4.76 22.81
CA ALA A 15 6.99 -4.98 22.70
C ALA A 15 6.52 -4.87 21.23
N LEU A 16 6.97 -3.84 20.50
CA LEU A 16 6.66 -3.67 19.08
C LEU A 16 7.21 -4.83 18.22
N ARG A 17 8.44 -5.28 18.49
CA ARG A 17 9.04 -6.43 17.78
C ARG A 17 8.26 -7.72 18.02
N LYS A 18 7.86 -7.96 19.26
CA LYS A 18 7.03 -9.14 19.62
C LYS A 18 5.71 -9.13 18.87
N GLU A 19 5.05 -8.00 18.82
CA GLU A 19 3.80 -7.81 18.07
C GLU A 19 3.99 -8.02 16.55
N LYS A 20 5.01 -7.41 15.97
CA LYS A 20 5.34 -7.60 14.54
C LYS A 20 5.67 -9.05 14.22
N ASN A 21 6.44 -9.72 15.04
CA ASN A 21 6.79 -11.13 14.84
C ASN A 21 5.56 -12.05 14.90
N TYR A 22 4.58 -11.71 15.74
CA TYR A 22 3.30 -12.42 15.77
C TYR A 22 2.58 -12.31 14.44
N TYR A 23 2.42 -11.10 13.89
CA TYR A 23 1.71 -10.89 12.63
C TYR A 23 2.51 -11.33 11.39
N ASN A 24 3.83 -11.26 11.43
CA ASN A 24 4.68 -11.69 10.31
C ASN A 24 4.47 -13.16 9.92
N LYS A 25 4.09 -14.03 10.85
CA LYS A 25 3.77 -15.44 10.57
C LYS A 25 2.58 -15.58 9.61
N PHE A 26 1.62 -14.67 9.69
CA PHE A 26 0.45 -14.67 8.82
C PHE A 26 0.73 -13.98 7.47
N ILE A 27 1.59 -12.96 7.47
CA ILE A 27 1.98 -12.24 6.25
C ILE A 27 2.88 -13.13 5.38
N PHE A 28 3.93 -13.72 5.96
CA PHE A 28 4.91 -14.55 5.27
C PHE A 28 4.53 -16.03 5.33
N ASN A 29 3.33 -16.37 4.88
CA ASN A 29 2.94 -17.77 4.70
C ASN A 29 3.59 -18.37 3.45
N GLY A 30 3.62 -19.73 3.35
CA GLY A 30 4.30 -20.42 2.25
C GLY A 30 3.83 -20.01 0.86
N HIS A 31 2.53 -19.83 0.66
CA HIS A 31 1.96 -19.43 -0.63
C HIS A 31 2.38 -18.01 -1.03
N PHE A 32 2.39 -17.08 -0.08
CA PHE A 32 2.81 -15.71 -0.33
C PHE A 32 4.33 -15.63 -0.62
N MET A 33 5.14 -16.45 0.05
CA MET A 33 6.58 -16.52 -0.23
C MET A 33 6.88 -17.04 -1.63
N VAL A 34 6.18 -18.08 -2.08
CA VAL A 34 6.31 -18.59 -3.47
C VAL A 34 5.90 -17.52 -4.48
N PHE A 35 4.79 -16.81 -4.23
CA PHE A 35 4.37 -15.68 -5.07
C PHE A 35 5.44 -14.59 -5.15
N LEU A 36 6.04 -14.20 -4.02
CA LEU A 36 7.11 -13.20 -4.00
C LEU A 36 8.36 -13.64 -4.77
N LEU A 37 8.73 -14.93 -4.70
CA LEU A 37 9.87 -15.47 -5.46
C LEU A 37 9.61 -15.44 -6.97
N ILE A 38 8.40 -15.80 -7.39
CA ILE A 38 8.00 -15.74 -8.81
C ILE A 38 8.01 -14.28 -9.28
N LEU A 39 7.45 -13.36 -8.48
CA LEU A 39 7.43 -11.92 -8.79
C LEU A 39 8.85 -11.34 -8.91
N LEU A 40 9.74 -11.73 -8.01
CA LEU A 40 11.14 -11.30 -8.02
C LEU A 40 11.85 -11.82 -9.28
N GLY A 41 11.68 -13.09 -9.63
CA GLY A 41 12.23 -13.67 -10.84
C GLY A 41 11.73 -12.98 -12.10
N ALA A 42 10.41 -12.74 -12.19
CA ALA A 42 9.80 -12.02 -13.29
C ALA A 42 10.32 -10.57 -13.39
N PHE A 43 10.50 -9.90 -12.24
CA PHE A 43 11.07 -8.55 -12.20
C PHE A 43 12.52 -8.53 -12.71
N ILE A 44 13.37 -9.44 -12.23
CA ILE A 44 14.78 -9.51 -12.65
C ILE A 44 14.88 -9.75 -14.16
N PHE A 45 14.10 -10.71 -14.67
CA PHE A 45 14.09 -11.02 -16.10
C PHE A 45 13.57 -9.87 -16.95
N GLY A 46 12.41 -9.30 -16.59
CA GLY A 46 11.81 -8.19 -17.33
C GLY A 46 12.62 -6.91 -17.26
N TYR A 47 13.25 -6.62 -16.12
CA TYR A 47 14.15 -5.49 -15.95
C TYR A 47 15.45 -5.66 -16.79
N GLY A 48 16.03 -6.86 -16.79
CA GLY A 48 17.20 -7.19 -17.61
C GLY A 48 16.93 -7.03 -19.11
N GLU A 49 15.75 -7.46 -19.59
CA GLU A 49 15.35 -7.30 -20.99
C GLU A 49 15.13 -5.82 -21.34
N TRP A 50 14.46 -5.07 -20.46
CA TRP A 50 14.25 -3.64 -20.63
C TRP A 50 15.55 -2.84 -20.69
N LEU A 51 16.57 -3.22 -19.92
CA LEU A 51 17.89 -2.58 -19.94
C LEU A 51 18.62 -2.70 -21.28
N LYS A 52 18.25 -3.64 -22.15
CA LYS A 52 18.82 -3.77 -23.51
C LYS A 52 18.26 -2.71 -24.48
N HIS A 53 17.07 -2.19 -24.19
CA HIS A 53 16.35 -1.25 -25.05
C HIS A 53 15.95 0.01 -24.28
N ILE A 54 16.95 0.70 -23.70
CA ILE A 54 16.69 1.93 -22.92
C ILE A 54 16.30 3.06 -23.88
N PRO A 55 15.11 3.68 -23.73
CA PRO A 55 14.71 4.81 -24.56
C PRO A 55 15.56 6.05 -24.26
N THR A 56 16.11 6.68 -25.29
CA THR A 56 17.00 7.84 -25.17
C THR A 56 16.25 9.15 -24.88
N ASN A 57 14.94 9.19 -25.13
CA ASN A 57 14.11 10.40 -24.99
C ASN A 57 13.71 10.73 -23.55
N ILE A 58 14.06 9.89 -22.56
CA ILE A 58 13.64 10.03 -21.17
C ILE A 58 14.82 10.43 -20.29
N ASN A 59 14.62 11.47 -19.47
CA ASN A 59 15.63 11.87 -18.50
C ASN A 59 15.58 10.97 -17.26
N PHE A 60 16.27 9.84 -17.30
CA PHE A 60 16.32 8.88 -16.19
C PHE A 60 16.97 9.45 -14.93
N SER A 61 17.89 10.41 -15.05
CA SER A 61 18.49 11.06 -13.89
C SER A 61 17.45 11.82 -13.05
N LEU A 62 16.50 12.48 -13.71
CA LEU A 62 15.40 13.16 -13.03
C LEU A 62 14.44 12.16 -12.35
N ILE A 63 14.06 11.10 -13.07
CA ILE A 63 13.17 10.07 -12.53
C ILE A 63 13.80 9.39 -11.31
N ALA A 64 15.05 8.99 -11.40
CA ALA A 64 15.77 8.38 -10.30
C ALA A 64 15.90 9.33 -9.10
N ALA A 65 16.25 10.60 -9.34
CA ALA A 65 16.34 11.60 -8.30
C ALA A 65 15.00 11.77 -7.55
N VAL A 66 13.88 11.81 -8.28
CA VAL A 66 12.53 11.90 -7.69
C VAL A 66 12.19 10.65 -6.87
N ILE A 67 12.41 9.46 -7.43
CA ILE A 67 12.12 8.19 -6.73
C ILE A 67 12.95 8.07 -5.46
N VAL A 68 14.28 8.31 -5.55
CA VAL A 68 15.17 8.19 -4.40
C VAL A 68 14.89 9.29 -3.37
N ALA A 69 14.51 10.49 -3.78
CA ALA A 69 14.11 11.56 -2.86
C ALA A 69 12.83 11.18 -2.10
N LEU A 70 11.82 10.65 -2.76
CA LEU A 70 10.58 10.19 -2.12
C LEU A 70 10.86 9.10 -1.08
N THR A 71 11.70 8.13 -1.44
CA THR A 71 12.05 7.02 -0.54
C THR A 71 12.99 7.45 0.58
N SER A 72 13.79 8.51 0.41
CA SER A 72 14.68 9.08 1.43
C SER A 72 13.93 9.83 2.55
N ILE A 73 12.64 10.14 2.35
CA ILE A 73 11.81 10.75 3.38
C ILE A 73 11.38 9.69 4.40
N PHE A 74 12.28 9.31 5.29
CA PHE A 74 11.99 8.30 6.30
C PHE A 74 10.97 8.81 7.32
N PRO A 75 9.91 8.05 7.63
CA PRO A 75 9.00 8.41 8.71
C PRO A 75 9.67 8.28 10.07
N MET A 76 9.45 9.27 10.91
CA MET A 76 9.92 9.22 12.29
C MET A 76 9.05 8.29 13.12
N ARG A 77 9.65 7.39 13.89
CA ARG A 77 9.00 6.39 14.73
C ARG A 77 9.35 6.60 16.21
N PRO A 78 8.69 7.55 16.88
CA PRO A 78 9.01 7.89 18.27
C PRO A 78 8.55 6.84 19.29
N LEU A 79 7.71 5.86 18.94
CA LEU A 79 7.15 4.85 19.82
C LEU A 79 6.42 5.45 21.04
N LEU A 80 5.80 6.61 20.87
CA LEU A 80 5.03 7.28 21.91
C LEU A 80 3.57 6.84 21.90
N LYS A 81 2.96 6.84 23.09
CA LYS A 81 1.55 6.52 23.34
C LYS A 81 0.80 7.76 23.81
N GLU A 82 -0.53 7.77 23.69
CA GLU A 82 -1.35 8.90 24.14
C GLU A 82 -1.17 9.27 25.62
N ALA A 83 -1.01 8.26 26.48
CA ALA A 83 -0.78 8.46 27.92
C ALA A 83 0.55 9.20 28.23
N ASP A 84 1.50 9.19 27.31
CA ASP A 84 2.84 9.76 27.54
C ASP A 84 2.82 11.28 27.71
N LYS A 85 1.86 11.97 27.10
CA LYS A 85 1.70 13.41 27.24
C LYS A 85 1.42 13.84 28.69
N ILE A 86 0.94 12.93 29.53
CA ILE A 86 0.68 13.17 30.94
C ILE A 86 1.81 12.61 31.79
N PHE A 87 2.13 11.32 31.60
CA PHE A 87 3.06 10.59 32.49
C PHE A 87 4.54 10.91 32.23
N LEU A 88 4.94 11.30 31.02
CA LEU A 88 6.32 11.61 30.68
C LEU A 88 6.62 13.12 30.69
N LEU A 89 5.64 13.99 30.95
CA LEU A 89 5.84 15.43 31.01
C LEU A 89 6.93 15.83 32.02
N PRO A 90 6.95 15.29 33.26
CA PRO A 90 8.02 15.58 34.21
C PRO A 90 9.41 15.11 33.76
N PHE A 91 9.45 14.17 32.81
CA PHE A 91 10.67 13.58 32.28
C PHE A 91 11.17 14.24 31.00
N GLU A 92 10.50 15.29 30.53
CA GLU A 92 10.76 15.96 29.25
C GLU A 92 12.21 16.38 29.05
N LYS A 93 12.87 16.89 30.10
CA LYS A 93 14.28 17.29 30.09
C LYS A 93 15.24 16.16 29.64
N HIS A 94 14.86 14.90 29.86
CA HIS A 94 15.67 13.70 29.54
C HIS A 94 15.23 13.00 28.23
N MET A 95 14.16 13.50 27.58
CA MET A 95 13.61 12.90 26.36
C MET A 95 14.49 13.03 25.12
N SER A 96 15.49 13.91 25.15
CA SER A 96 16.45 14.07 24.04
C SER A 96 17.17 12.75 23.70
N GLN A 97 17.49 11.92 24.72
CA GLN A 97 18.08 10.60 24.49
C GLN A 97 17.09 9.59 23.91
N PHE A 98 15.86 9.58 24.43
CA PHE A 98 14.80 8.76 23.89
C PHE A 98 14.62 9.04 22.39
N MET A 99 14.59 10.31 22.00
CA MET A 99 14.46 10.71 20.60
C MET A 99 15.67 10.36 19.74
N ARG A 100 16.87 10.39 20.30
CA ARG A 100 18.07 9.90 19.60
C ARG A 100 17.94 8.43 19.21
N HIS A 101 17.48 7.58 20.13
CA HIS A 101 17.21 6.17 19.85
C HIS A 101 16.06 6.00 18.85
N ALA A 102 15.02 6.83 18.94
CA ALA A 102 13.90 6.82 17.99
C ALA A 102 14.35 7.17 16.56
N ILE A 103 15.23 8.14 16.40
CA ILE A 103 15.82 8.52 15.11
C ILE A 103 16.66 7.37 14.55
N LEU A 104 17.55 6.77 15.34
CA LEU A 104 18.35 5.62 14.93
C LEU A 104 17.48 4.45 14.52
N TYR A 105 16.48 4.11 15.33
CA TYR A 105 15.53 3.04 14.99
C TYR A 105 14.78 3.34 13.69
N SER A 106 14.30 4.57 13.50
CA SER A 106 13.61 4.97 12.27
C SER A 106 14.49 4.84 11.04
N TYR A 107 15.77 5.15 11.18
CA TYR A 107 16.75 5.01 10.12
C TYR A 107 17.02 3.55 9.78
N PHE A 108 17.41 2.72 10.77
CA PHE A 108 17.72 1.31 10.52
C PHE A 108 16.52 0.48 10.08
N ALA A 109 15.31 0.88 10.44
CA ALA A 109 14.09 0.19 10.00
C ALA A 109 13.81 0.33 8.49
N ARG A 110 14.41 1.31 7.80
CA ARG A 110 14.16 1.59 6.39
C ARG A 110 15.39 1.63 5.48
N ILE A 111 16.59 1.69 6.05
CA ILE A 111 17.82 1.79 5.25
C ILE A 111 17.99 0.64 4.26
N LEU A 112 17.50 -0.56 4.60
CA LEU A 112 17.58 -1.73 3.76
C LEU A 112 16.78 -1.54 2.45
N ILE A 113 15.60 -0.94 2.53
CA ILE A 113 14.77 -0.63 1.36
C ILE A 113 15.49 0.39 0.47
N GLN A 114 16.09 1.42 1.07
CA GLN A 114 16.85 2.43 0.35
C GLN A 114 18.05 1.83 -0.37
N LEU A 115 18.76 0.93 0.30
CA LEU A 115 19.90 0.21 -0.26
C LEU A 115 19.49 -0.66 -1.47
N ILE A 116 18.37 -1.39 -1.37
CA ILE A 116 17.83 -2.19 -2.48
C ILE A 116 17.51 -1.28 -3.69
N ILE A 117 16.89 -0.13 -3.47
CA ILE A 117 16.56 0.81 -4.56
C ILE A 117 17.85 1.30 -5.25
N VAL A 118 18.87 1.67 -4.48
CA VAL A 118 20.17 2.08 -5.04
C VAL A 118 20.81 0.94 -5.83
N ILE A 119 20.78 -0.29 -5.32
CA ILE A 119 21.34 -1.45 -6.06
C ILE A 119 20.58 -1.70 -7.37
N VAL A 120 19.25 -1.67 -7.33
CA VAL A 120 18.42 -1.90 -8.53
C VAL A 120 18.65 -0.83 -9.59
N MET A 121 18.92 0.41 -9.21
CA MET A 121 19.18 1.49 -10.15
C MET A 121 20.62 1.45 -10.74
N PHE A 122 21.55 0.73 -10.14
CA PHE A 122 22.94 0.69 -10.58
C PHE A 122 23.13 0.26 -12.06
N PRO A 123 22.53 -0.86 -12.54
CA PRO A 123 22.73 -1.28 -13.93
C PRO A 123 22.22 -0.26 -14.94
N LEU A 124 21.13 0.45 -14.64
CA LEU A 124 20.60 1.51 -15.49
C LEU A 124 21.62 2.66 -15.66
N PHE A 125 22.21 3.14 -14.57
CA PHE A 125 23.17 4.25 -14.61
C PHE A 125 24.52 3.84 -15.14
N TYR A 126 24.92 2.59 -14.94
CA TYR A 126 26.12 2.04 -15.52
C TYR A 126 26.07 2.07 -17.06
N ASN A 127 24.93 1.76 -17.64
CA ASN A 127 24.72 1.81 -19.09
C ASN A 127 24.59 3.25 -19.62
N ILE A 128 23.92 4.15 -18.89
CA ILE A 128 23.69 5.54 -19.34
C ILE A 128 24.96 6.38 -19.23
N ASN A 129 25.73 6.26 -18.15
CA ASN A 129 26.90 7.10 -17.85
C ASN A 129 28.21 6.57 -18.43
N GLN A 130 28.17 5.82 -19.52
CA GLN A 130 29.36 5.30 -20.20
C GLN A 130 30.39 4.66 -19.25
N HIS A 131 29.90 3.87 -18.28
CA HIS A 131 30.70 3.10 -17.31
C HIS A 131 31.40 3.95 -16.23
N ASN A 132 31.05 5.22 -16.06
CA ASN A 132 31.61 6.04 -14.99
C ASN A 132 30.93 5.75 -13.64
N VAL A 133 31.53 4.87 -12.85
CA VAL A 133 30.98 4.36 -11.57
C VAL A 133 31.16 5.37 -10.43
N ALA A 134 32.15 6.27 -10.49
CA ALA A 134 32.50 7.16 -9.37
C ALA A 134 31.35 8.07 -8.97
N PHE A 135 30.66 8.69 -9.93
CA PHE A 135 29.50 9.55 -9.65
C PHE A 135 28.33 8.78 -9.05
N TYR A 136 28.14 7.54 -9.50
CA TYR A 136 27.09 6.70 -8.95
C TYR A 136 27.38 6.26 -7.51
N ILE A 137 28.63 6.00 -7.16
CA ILE A 137 29.02 5.71 -5.78
C ILE A 137 28.74 6.93 -4.89
N CYS A 138 29.11 8.14 -5.31
CA CYS A 138 28.79 9.36 -4.57
C CYS A 138 27.28 9.54 -4.37
N PHE A 139 26.49 9.29 -5.40
CA PHE A 139 25.03 9.28 -5.31
C PHE A 139 24.53 8.22 -4.32
N GLY A 140 24.99 6.97 -4.41
CA GLY A 140 24.62 5.88 -3.53
C GLY A 140 24.96 6.16 -2.06
N VAL A 141 26.16 6.65 -1.77
CA VAL A 141 26.57 7.05 -0.43
C VAL A 141 25.70 8.17 0.11
N SER A 142 25.41 9.19 -0.69
CA SER A 142 24.52 10.28 -0.31
C SER A 142 23.09 9.80 -0.08
N ALA A 143 22.58 8.88 -0.90
CA ALA A 143 21.25 8.27 -0.74
C ALA A 143 21.11 7.46 0.56
N LEU A 144 22.21 6.96 1.12
CA LEU A 144 22.23 6.29 2.42
C LEU A 144 22.38 7.28 3.59
N ILE A 145 23.14 8.35 3.44
CA ILE A 145 23.41 9.31 4.52
C ILE A 145 22.26 10.31 4.69
N PHE A 146 21.70 10.82 3.61
CA PHE A 146 20.69 11.89 3.64
C PHE A 146 19.42 11.54 4.42
N PRO A 147 18.88 10.31 4.39
CA PRO A 147 17.74 9.94 5.22
C PRO A 147 18.01 10.14 6.72
N TYR A 148 19.23 9.87 7.19
CA TYR A 148 19.62 10.09 8.59
C TYR A 148 19.67 11.59 8.93
N VAL A 149 20.32 12.39 8.08
CA VAL A 149 20.38 13.83 8.23
C VAL A 149 18.96 14.43 8.18
N GLY A 150 18.14 13.98 7.23
CA GLY A 150 16.75 14.38 7.09
C GLY A 150 15.89 14.06 8.33
N LEU A 151 16.09 12.91 8.99
CA LEU A 151 15.40 12.58 10.25
C LEU A 151 15.79 13.53 11.38
N ARG A 152 17.07 13.91 11.49
CA ARG A 152 17.55 14.87 12.50
C ARG A 152 17.01 16.28 12.26
N LEU A 153 17.07 16.75 11.01
CA LEU A 153 16.53 18.05 10.62
C LEU A 153 15.00 18.11 10.86
N ARG A 154 14.30 17.04 10.48
CA ARG A 154 12.86 16.91 10.68
C ARG A 154 12.47 16.99 12.15
N TRP A 155 13.21 16.35 13.04
CA TRP A 155 12.99 16.46 14.48
C TRP A 155 13.04 17.92 14.94
N ARG A 156 14.07 18.68 14.56
CA ARG A 156 14.20 20.09 14.92
C ARG A 156 13.12 20.97 14.29
N TRP A 157 12.78 20.73 13.04
CA TRP A 157 11.71 21.48 12.37
C TRP A 157 10.34 21.22 12.99
N TYR A 158 10.10 20.04 13.50
CA TYR A 158 8.88 19.77 14.27
C TYR A 158 8.85 20.55 15.58
N GLN A 159 9.98 20.69 16.25
CA GLN A 159 10.09 21.55 17.43
C GLN A 159 9.83 23.03 17.09
N SER A 160 10.18 23.51 15.90
CA SER A 160 9.88 24.88 15.45
C SER A 160 8.43 25.14 15.04
N GLY A 161 7.54 24.15 15.18
CA GLY A 161 6.11 24.30 14.90
C GLY A 161 5.71 24.13 13.41
N LEU A 162 6.64 23.80 12.51
CA LEU A 162 6.33 23.55 11.10
C LEU A 162 5.35 22.39 10.93
N LYS A 163 4.41 22.52 10.01
CA LYS A 163 3.46 21.44 9.67
C LYS A 163 4.16 20.28 8.98
N THR A 164 3.65 19.06 9.15
CA THR A 164 4.28 17.84 8.59
C THR A 164 4.44 17.88 7.07
N TRP A 165 3.46 18.43 6.35
CA TRP A 165 3.53 18.54 4.90
C TRP A 165 4.62 19.53 4.44
N GLN A 166 4.81 20.65 5.15
CA GLN A 166 5.86 21.63 4.86
C GLN A 166 7.24 20.99 5.00
N VAL A 167 7.46 20.28 6.11
CA VAL A 167 8.73 19.58 6.35
C VAL A 167 8.99 18.51 5.29
N ASN A 168 7.97 17.77 4.88
CA ASN A 168 8.09 16.76 3.82
C ASN A 168 8.40 17.41 2.47
N LEU A 169 7.73 18.50 2.13
CA LEU A 169 7.93 19.22 0.87
C LEU A 169 9.35 19.80 0.76
N ILE A 170 9.82 20.48 1.81
CA ILE A 170 11.17 21.03 1.85
C ILE A 170 12.21 19.92 1.75
N SER A 171 12.04 18.81 2.50
CA SER A 171 12.94 17.67 2.43
C SER A 171 12.93 17.01 1.04
N PHE A 172 11.77 16.90 0.41
CA PHE A 172 11.62 16.33 -0.93
C PHE A 172 12.36 17.18 -1.98
N ILE A 173 12.10 18.49 -2.00
CA ILE A 173 12.72 19.41 -2.98
C ILE A 173 14.24 19.40 -2.82
N THR A 174 14.74 19.52 -1.58
CA THR A 174 16.20 19.51 -1.34
C THR A 174 16.84 18.19 -1.74
N PHE A 175 16.25 17.06 -1.39
CA PHE A 175 16.80 15.75 -1.76
C PHE A 175 16.72 15.49 -3.26
N ALA A 176 15.57 15.78 -3.90
CA ALA A 176 15.39 15.58 -5.34
C ALA A 176 16.40 16.42 -6.14
N LEU A 177 16.57 17.68 -5.77
CA LEU A 177 17.53 18.57 -6.42
C LEU A 177 18.98 18.08 -6.24
N THR A 178 19.33 17.70 -5.01
CA THR A 178 20.67 17.20 -4.70
C THR A 178 20.99 15.91 -5.47
N TYR A 179 20.06 14.94 -5.49
CA TYR A 179 20.25 13.69 -6.22
C TYR A 179 20.31 13.90 -7.73
N TYR A 180 19.48 14.81 -8.27
CA TYR A 180 19.55 15.16 -9.68
C TYR A 180 20.92 15.76 -10.07
N LEU A 181 21.44 16.68 -9.25
CA LEU A 181 22.74 17.31 -9.49
C LEU A 181 23.92 16.33 -9.31
N LEU A 182 23.80 15.33 -8.45
CA LEU A 182 24.81 14.26 -8.30
C LEU A 182 24.83 13.30 -9.49
N LEU A 183 23.67 13.06 -10.10
CA LEU A 183 23.55 12.22 -11.30
C LEU A 183 23.86 12.99 -12.60
N ALA A 184 23.80 14.32 -12.56
CA ALA A 184 24.22 15.20 -13.62
C ALA A 184 25.71 15.55 -13.47
N PRO A 185 26.40 16.00 -14.55
CA PRO A 185 27.85 16.32 -14.50
C PRO A 185 28.22 17.56 -13.66
N LYS A 186 27.28 18.11 -12.85
CA LYS A 186 27.45 19.29 -12.01
C LYS A 186 27.48 18.96 -10.50
N TRP A 187 28.24 17.97 -10.11
CA TRP A 187 28.31 17.44 -8.76
C TRP A 187 28.71 18.45 -7.67
N TYR A 188 29.53 19.46 -8.00
CA TYR A 188 29.96 20.51 -7.05
C TYR A 188 28.80 21.35 -6.53
N ILE A 189 27.74 21.56 -7.32
CA ILE A 189 26.54 22.29 -6.89
C ILE A 189 25.73 21.46 -5.89
N ALA A 190 25.77 20.15 -5.96
CA ALA A 190 25.07 19.26 -5.06
C ALA A 190 25.51 19.46 -3.59
N PHE A 191 26.79 19.70 -3.34
CA PHE A 191 27.30 19.97 -1.99
C PHE A 191 26.74 21.27 -1.41
N VAL A 192 26.56 22.30 -2.23
CA VAL A 192 25.93 23.56 -1.82
C VAL A 192 24.47 23.33 -1.40
N MET A 193 23.74 22.46 -2.12
CA MET A 193 22.35 22.13 -1.80
C MET A 193 22.20 21.29 -0.53
N VAL A 194 23.20 20.51 -0.13
CA VAL A 194 23.23 19.83 1.17
C VAL A 194 23.40 20.82 2.32
N ALA A 195 24.20 21.87 2.11
CA ALA A 195 24.44 22.88 3.12
C ALA A 195 23.19 23.73 3.43
N LEU A 196 22.27 23.87 2.48
CA LEU A 196 21.09 24.74 2.59
C LEU A 196 20.14 24.32 3.73
N PRO A 197 19.73 23.03 3.89
CA PRO A 197 18.92 22.60 5.04
C PRO A 197 19.63 22.78 6.38
N VAL A 198 20.94 22.60 6.41
CA VAL A 198 21.76 22.79 7.62
C VAL A 198 21.82 24.26 8.00
N LEU A 199 21.95 25.14 7.00
CA LEU A 199 21.89 26.59 7.20
C LEU A 199 20.52 27.03 7.74
N ILE A 200 19.44 26.54 7.13
CA ILE A 200 18.08 26.82 7.60
C ILE A 200 17.91 26.33 9.05
N GLU A 201 18.41 25.15 9.39
CA GLU A 201 18.38 24.64 10.76
C GLU A 201 19.10 25.59 11.73
N PHE A 202 20.28 26.05 11.34
CA PHE A 202 21.06 26.97 12.14
C PHE A 202 20.33 28.30 12.36
N LEU A 203 19.75 28.86 11.30
CA LEU A 203 18.98 30.11 11.38
C LEU A 203 17.73 29.95 12.27
N VAL A 204 16.97 28.87 12.11
CA VAL A 204 15.79 28.58 12.94
C VAL A 204 16.18 28.45 14.41
N LYS A 205 17.31 27.79 14.71
CA LYS A 205 17.81 27.65 16.07
C LYS A 205 18.21 29.01 16.68
N LYS A 206 18.78 29.91 15.88
CA LYS A 206 19.20 31.26 16.33
C LYS A 206 18.00 32.15 16.64
N TYR A 207 16.94 32.09 15.81
CA TYR A 207 15.79 32.99 15.95
C TYR A 207 14.67 32.46 16.86
N LYS A 208 14.63 31.15 17.16
CA LYS A 208 13.65 30.53 18.07
C LYS A 208 14.35 29.63 19.09
N PRO A 209 15.00 30.16 20.11
CA PRO A 209 15.82 29.39 21.05
C PRO A 209 15.03 28.50 22.04
N GLY A 210 13.75 28.69 22.22
CA GLY A 210 12.94 27.97 23.21
C GLY A 210 11.92 27.03 22.60
N PHE A 211 12.35 25.84 22.16
CA PHE A 211 11.41 24.85 21.57
C PHE A 211 10.84 23.92 22.62
N LEU A 212 9.51 23.88 22.71
CA LEU A 212 8.79 22.89 23.47
C LEU A 212 8.82 21.53 22.76
N TYR A 213 8.75 20.46 23.54
CA TYR A 213 8.64 19.11 22.99
C TYR A 213 7.27 18.92 22.33
N PRO A 214 7.18 18.59 21.04
CA PRO A 214 5.90 18.55 20.32
C PRO A 214 5.16 17.21 20.57
N TRP A 215 4.71 16.97 21.79
CA TRP A 215 4.09 15.73 22.24
C TRP A 215 2.94 15.25 21.37
N GLU A 216 1.94 16.09 21.17
CA GLU A 216 0.75 15.75 20.40
C GLU A 216 1.09 15.35 18.96
N LYS A 217 2.01 16.09 18.34
CA LYS A 217 2.45 15.81 16.98
C LYS A 217 3.19 14.49 16.87
N MET A 218 4.08 14.19 17.80
CA MET A 218 4.84 12.93 17.83
C MET A 218 3.94 11.75 18.10
N ILE A 219 2.99 11.87 19.02
CA ILE A 219 1.98 10.84 19.31
C ILE A 219 1.10 10.62 18.07
N ALA A 220 0.62 11.67 17.43
CA ALA A 220 -0.21 11.56 16.21
C ALA A 220 0.54 10.89 15.04
N ILE A 221 1.84 11.18 14.87
CA ILE A 221 2.69 10.54 13.86
C ILE A 221 2.79 9.03 14.16
N GLU A 222 3.10 8.64 15.39
CA GLU A 222 3.22 7.22 15.77
C GLU A 222 1.89 6.49 15.64
N HIS A 223 0.80 7.08 16.12
CA HIS A 223 -0.55 6.51 15.98
C HIS A 223 -0.90 6.25 14.51
N ARG A 224 -0.63 7.22 13.62
CA ARG A 224 -0.86 7.05 12.16
C ARG A 224 -0.04 5.90 11.58
N HIS A 225 1.23 5.76 11.98
CA HIS A 225 2.08 4.66 11.54
C HIS A 225 1.57 3.31 12.04
N HIS A 226 1.17 3.24 13.30
CA HIS A 226 0.64 2.02 13.90
C HIS A 226 -0.67 1.59 13.22
N MET A 227 -1.58 2.53 12.98
CA MET A 227 -2.81 2.27 12.24
C MET A 227 -2.58 1.86 10.79
N ASN A 228 -1.59 2.45 10.10
CA ASN A 228 -1.24 2.03 8.74
C ASN A 228 -0.64 0.61 8.70
N TYR A 229 0.15 0.26 9.71
CA TYR A 229 0.64 -1.10 9.87
C TYR A 229 -0.50 -2.09 10.10
N TYR A 230 -1.44 -1.80 10.99
CA TYR A 230 -2.62 -2.64 11.22
C TYR A 230 -3.50 -2.79 9.96
N LYS A 231 -3.70 -1.72 9.21
CA LYS A 231 -4.41 -1.79 7.91
C LYS A 231 -3.71 -2.72 6.91
N PHE A 232 -2.38 -2.72 6.90
CA PHE A 232 -1.60 -3.63 6.07
C PHE A 232 -1.72 -5.08 6.57
N VAL A 233 -1.59 -5.32 7.86
CA VAL A 233 -1.74 -6.66 8.46
C VAL A 233 -3.14 -7.22 8.24
N ASN A 234 -4.18 -6.38 8.32
CA ASN A 234 -5.58 -6.76 8.11
C ASN A 234 -5.88 -7.29 6.69
N MET A 235 -4.93 -7.13 5.74
CA MET A 235 -5.03 -7.76 4.43
C MET A 235 -4.73 -9.26 4.47
N PHE A 236 -4.09 -9.75 5.53
CA PHE A 236 -3.63 -11.14 5.68
C PHE A 236 -4.29 -11.86 6.84
N THR A 237 -4.69 -11.15 7.89
CA THR A 237 -5.33 -11.70 9.08
C THR A 237 -6.13 -10.63 9.82
N ASP A 238 -7.18 -11.04 10.52
CA ASP A 238 -8.02 -10.13 11.29
C ASP A 238 -7.26 -9.50 12.45
N VAL A 239 -7.34 -8.18 12.56
CA VAL A 239 -6.70 -7.40 13.63
C VAL A 239 -7.76 -6.90 14.61
N LYS A 240 -7.74 -7.40 15.84
CA LYS A 240 -8.72 -7.09 16.90
C LYS A 240 -8.92 -5.59 17.19
N HIS A 241 -7.93 -4.76 16.88
CA HIS A 241 -7.95 -3.32 17.15
C HIS A 241 -8.54 -2.47 16.00
N LEU A 242 -8.79 -3.08 14.84
CA LEU A 242 -9.48 -2.43 13.73
C LEU A 242 -10.96 -2.82 13.80
N LYS A 243 -11.81 -1.91 14.28
CA LYS A 243 -13.26 -2.07 14.14
C LYS A 243 -13.59 -1.94 12.65
N GLU A 244 -14.29 -2.92 12.10
CA GLU A 244 -14.87 -2.82 10.78
C GLU A 244 -15.83 -1.63 10.76
N SER A 245 -15.50 -0.59 10.02
CA SER A 245 -16.35 0.55 9.81
C SER A 245 -16.80 0.56 8.36
N ALA A 246 -18.11 0.54 8.13
CA ALA A 246 -18.65 0.82 6.81
C ALA A 246 -18.18 2.20 6.34
N VAL A 247 -17.56 2.27 5.17
CA VAL A 247 -17.07 3.52 4.62
C VAL A 247 -18.05 4.00 3.55
N ARG A 248 -18.71 5.15 3.81
CA ARG A 248 -19.51 5.78 2.78
C ARG A 248 -18.62 6.38 1.70
N ARG A 249 -18.61 5.74 0.52
CA ARG A 249 -17.95 6.25 -0.68
C ARG A 249 -18.94 7.10 -1.46
N SER A 250 -19.05 8.39 -1.11
CA SER A 250 -20.05 9.32 -1.69
C SER A 250 -19.99 9.40 -3.22
N TYR A 251 -18.80 9.25 -3.82
CA TYR A 251 -18.63 9.23 -5.27
C TYR A 251 -19.25 7.99 -5.96
N LEU A 252 -19.45 6.88 -5.23
CA LEU A 252 -20.13 5.68 -5.74
C LEU A 252 -21.62 5.66 -5.43
N ASP A 253 -22.17 6.63 -4.69
CA ASP A 253 -23.60 6.71 -4.40
C ASP A 253 -24.44 6.91 -5.68
N ILE A 254 -23.84 7.43 -6.77
CA ILE A 254 -24.46 7.52 -8.11
C ILE A 254 -24.82 6.14 -8.67
N LEU A 255 -23.98 5.12 -8.39
CA LEU A 255 -24.21 3.73 -8.81
C LEU A 255 -25.21 2.98 -7.92
N LEU A 256 -25.68 3.60 -6.84
CA LEU A 256 -26.53 2.99 -5.82
C LEU A 256 -27.90 3.71 -5.71
N PRO A 257 -28.67 3.83 -6.78
CA PRO A 257 -29.99 4.47 -6.70
C PRO A 257 -30.89 3.71 -5.71
N VAL A 258 -31.68 4.45 -4.95
CA VAL A 258 -32.70 3.86 -4.07
C VAL A 258 -33.90 3.46 -4.93
N PRO A 259 -34.34 2.19 -4.90
CA PRO A 259 -35.51 1.79 -5.64
C PRO A 259 -36.73 2.52 -5.11
N LYS A 260 -37.53 3.14 -6.03
CA LYS A 260 -38.75 3.88 -5.70
C LYS A 260 -39.97 3.18 -6.29
N GLY A 261 -41.11 3.21 -5.59
CA GLY A 261 -42.40 2.71 -6.10
C GLY A 261 -42.37 1.22 -6.48
N SER A 262 -42.85 0.87 -7.66
CA SER A 262 -42.97 -0.52 -8.16
C SER A 262 -41.67 -1.30 -8.26
N LYS A 263 -40.51 -0.64 -8.22
CA LYS A 263 -39.17 -1.30 -8.19
C LYS A 263 -38.79 -1.81 -6.81
N PHE A 264 -39.56 -1.49 -5.78
CA PHE A 264 -39.37 -1.99 -4.42
C PHE A 264 -40.09 -3.35 -4.27
N ASN A 265 -39.41 -4.40 -4.73
CA ASN A 265 -39.93 -5.76 -4.73
C ASN A 265 -39.07 -6.68 -3.83
N SER A 266 -39.70 -7.63 -3.14
CA SER A 266 -39.00 -8.61 -2.28
C SER A 266 -37.96 -9.44 -3.04
N ASN A 267 -38.15 -9.69 -4.33
CA ASN A 267 -37.20 -10.45 -5.16
C ASN A 267 -35.90 -9.68 -5.42
N ALA A 268 -35.93 -8.34 -5.44
CA ALA A 268 -34.75 -7.50 -5.65
C ALA A 268 -34.04 -7.09 -4.36
N MET A 269 -34.62 -7.40 -3.20
CA MET A 269 -34.15 -6.95 -1.89
C MET A 269 -32.73 -7.43 -1.59
N TYR A 270 -32.47 -8.72 -1.77
CA TYR A 270 -31.14 -9.30 -1.52
C TYR A 270 -30.09 -8.84 -2.52
N LEU A 271 -30.46 -8.71 -3.80
CA LEU A 271 -29.57 -8.11 -4.78
C LEU A 271 -29.15 -6.69 -4.38
N PHE A 272 -30.09 -5.88 -3.91
CA PHE A 272 -29.84 -4.54 -3.41
C PHE A 272 -28.93 -4.54 -2.17
N LEU A 273 -29.18 -5.49 -1.24
CA LEU A 273 -28.34 -5.69 -0.06
C LEU A 273 -26.91 -6.02 -0.44
N PHE A 274 -26.69 -7.05 -1.32
CA PHE A 274 -25.34 -7.47 -1.71
C PHE A 274 -24.58 -6.38 -2.47
N ILE A 275 -25.21 -5.67 -3.40
CA ILE A 275 -24.57 -4.55 -4.10
C ILE A 275 -24.14 -3.45 -3.12
N ARG A 276 -25.02 -3.05 -2.20
CA ARG A 276 -24.68 -2.02 -1.22
C ARG A 276 -23.63 -2.47 -0.22
N SER A 277 -23.76 -3.66 0.32
CA SER A 277 -22.76 -4.23 1.23
C SER A 277 -21.40 -4.38 0.56
N PHE A 278 -21.35 -4.75 -0.71
CA PHE A 278 -20.12 -4.81 -1.47
C PHE A 278 -19.47 -3.43 -1.69
N ILE A 279 -20.24 -2.46 -2.18
CA ILE A 279 -19.70 -1.13 -2.50
C ILE A 279 -19.36 -0.33 -1.23
N ARG A 280 -20.13 -0.47 -0.15
CA ARG A 280 -19.90 0.20 1.14
C ARG A 280 -19.00 -0.59 2.08
N GLY A 281 -18.90 -1.90 1.88
CA GLY A 281 -17.96 -2.77 2.59
C GLY A 281 -16.53 -2.40 2.28
N ARG A 282 -15.64 -2.56 3.25
CA ARG A 282 -14.24 -2.18 3.08
C ARG A 282 -13.43 -3.29 2.45
N ASP A 283 -13.64 -4.51 2.87
CA ASP A 283 -12.72 -5.61 2.60
C ASP A 283 -12.97 -6.25 1.24
N ALA A 284 -14.19 -6.74 0.96
CA ALA A 284 -14.51 -7.37 -0.32
C ALA A 284 -14.24 -6.47 -1.53
N PHE A 285 -14.71 -5.20 -1.49
CA PHE A 285 -14.48 -4.25 -2.57
C PHE A 285 -12.99 -3.97 -2.80
N ASN A 286 -12.22 -3.73 -1.73
CA ASN A 286 -10.80 -3.43 -1.85
C ASN A 286 -9.98 -4.63 -2.35
N ILE A 287 -10.33 -5.86 -1.93
CA ILE A 287 -9.68 -7.09 -2.41
C ILE A 287 -9.91 -7.24 -3.92
N ILE A 288 -11.17 -7.16 -4.36
CA ILE A 288 -11.53 -7.28 -5.78
C ILE A 288 -10.85 -6.19 -6.61
N PHE A 289 -10.90 -4.94 -6.15
CA PHE A 289 -10.27 -3.81 -6.85
C PHE A 289 -8.77 -4.00 -7.04
N ARG A 290 -8.05 -4.52 -6.03
CA ARG A 290 -6.63 -4.84 -6.13
C ARG A 290 -6.36 -5.97 -7.11
N LEU A 291 -7.14 -7.05 -7.05
CA LEU A 291 -7.00 -8.17 -7.97
C LEU A 291 -7.23 -7.75 -9.42
N VAL A 292 -8.22 -6.89 -9.68
CA VAL A 292 -8.47 -6.33 -11.02
C VAL A 292 -7.29 -5.49 -11.48
N ILE A 293 -6.74 -4.60 -10.63
CA ILE A 293 -5.57 -3.79 -10.99
C ILE A 293 -4.36 -4.67 -11.30
N ILE A 294 -4.07 -5.66 -10.46
CA ILE A 294 -2.95 -6.58 -10.68
C ILE A 294 -3.12 -7.33 -12.00
N ALA A 295 -4.33 -7.85 -12.26
CA ALA A 295 -4.65 -8.54 -13.51
C ALA A 295 -4.43 -7.64 -14.73
N VAL A 296 -4.96 -6.42 -14.71
CA VAL A 296 -4.79 -5.45 -15.80
C VAL A 296 -3.32 -5.12 -16.03
N LEU A 297 -2.55 -4.85 -14.97
CA LEU A 297 -1.12 -4.58 -15.08
C LEU A 297 -0.34 -5.76 -15.68
N LEU A 298 -0.63 -6.99 -15.26
CA LEU A 298 -0.02 -8.19 -15.83
C LEU A 298 -0.42 -8.39 -17.29
N MET A 299 -1.69 -8.21 -17.64
CA MET A 299 -2.18 -8.32 -19.02
C MET A 299 -1.55 -7.27 -19.95
N VAL A 300 -1.35 -6.05 -19.47
CA VAL A 300 -0.67 -4.98 -20.22
C VAL A 300 0.83 -5.28 -20.36
N TRP A 301 1.45 -5.81 -19.33
CA TRP A 301 2.88 -6.09 -19.34
C TRP A 301 3.27 -7.27 -20.26
N LEU A 302 2.44 -8.33 -20.28
CA LEU A 302 2.73 -9.54 -21.07
C LEU A 302 2.44 -9.34 -22.57
N SER A 303 3.40 -9.71 -23.41
CA SER A 303 3.32 -9.54 -24.87
C SER A 303 2.66 -10.72 -25.60
N TYR A 304 2.65 -11.92 -25.01
CA TYR A 304 2.12 -13.11 -25.65
C TYR A 304 0.60 -13.24 -25.44
N PRO A 305 -0.22 -13.26 -26.52
CA PRO A 305 -1.69 -13.26 -26.42
C PRO A 305 -2.26 -14.45 -25.63
N LEU A 306 -1.71 -15.63 -25.82
CA LEU A 306 -2.18 -16.84 -25.15
C LEU A 306 -1.94 -16.75 -23.62
N VAL A 307 -0.77 -16.29 -23.20
CA VAL A 307 -0.44 -16.12 -21.76
C VAL A 307 -1.31 -15.04 -21.15
N THR A 308 -1.54 -13.93 -21.85
CA THR A 308 -2.43 -12.86 -21.43
C THR A 308 -3.87 -13.36 -21.24
N ALA A 309 -4.37 -14.20 -22.13
CA ALA A 309 -5.70 -14.81 -22.03
C ALA A 309 -5.80 -15.75 -20.82
N ILE A 310 -4.80 -16.62 -20.60
CA ILE A 310 -4.76 -17.54 -19.46
C ILE A 310 -4.77 -16.76 -18.14
N ILE A 311 -3.98 -15.68 -18.04
CA ILE A 311 -3.95 -14.84 -16.83
C ILE A 311 -5.29 -14.16 -16.61
N GLY A 312 -5.93 -13.61 -17.65
CA GLY A 312 -7.26 -13.05 -17.55
C GLY A 312 -8.27 -14.04 -17.00
N CYS A 313 -8.32 -15.27 -17.56
CA CYS A 313 -9.19 -16.36 -17.10
C CYS A 313 -8.90 -16.74 -15.63
N LEU A 314 -7.64 -16.88 -15.27
CA LEU A 314 -7.22 -17.21 -13.91
C LEU A 314 -7.70 -16.15 -12.90
N PHE A 315 -7.55 -14.87 -13.23
CA PHE A 315 -7.99 -13.79 -12.34
C PHE A 315 -9.52 -13.70 -12.27
N VAL A 316 -10.27 -13.93 -13.36
CA VAL A 316 -11.74 -14.04 -13.30
C VAL A 316 -12.14 -15.16 -12.32
N TYR A 317 -11.51 -16.32 -12.42
CA TYR A 317 -11.76 -17.46 -11.52
C TYR A 317 -11.46 -17.10 -10.04
N ILE A 318 -10.26 -16.57 -9.77
CA ILE A 318 -9.84 -16.20 -8.39
C ILE A 318 -10.77 -15.14 -7.79
N ILE A 319 -11.13 -14.11 -8.55
CA ILE A 319 -12.01 -13.04 -8.08
C ILE A 319 -13.39 -13.58 -7.70
N LEU A 320 -13.97 -14.43 -8.53
CA LEU A 320 -15.28 -15.02 -8.25
C LEU A 320 -15.23 -15.97 -7.06
N LEU A 321 -14.16 -16.78 -6.91
CA LEU A 321 -13.97 -17.63 -5.73
C LEU A 321 -13.88 -16.81 -4.44
N GLN A 322 -13.18 -15.67 -4.47
CA GLN A 322 -13.07 -14.80 -3.29
C GLN A 322 -14.44 -14.28 -2.84
N MET A 323 -15.39 -14.15 -3.75
CA MET A 323 -16.75 -13.72 -3.41
C MET A 323 -17.54 -14.77 -2.61
N ALA A 324 -17.15 -16.03 -2.60
CA ALA A 324 -17.83 -17.04 -1.80
C ALA A 324 -17.77 -16.73 -0.29
N GLN A 325 -16.66 -16.17 0.20
CA GLN A 325 -16.53 -15.72 1.60
C GLN A 325 -17.43 -14.51 1.89
N PHE A 326 -17.62 -13.62 0.92
CA PHE A 326 -18.52 -12.47 1.08
C PHE A 326 -19.98 -12.91 1.25
N TYR A 327 -20.40 -14.00 0.58
CA TYR A 327 -21.74 -14.56 0.80
C TYR A 327 -21.97 -14.92 2.25
N SER A 328 -21.09 -15.71 2.87
CA SER A 328 -21.25 -16.18 4.24
C SER A 328 -21.32 -15.02 5.26
N GLN A 329 -20.52 -13.97 5.06
CA GLN A 329 -20.55 -12.78 5.92
C GLN A 329 -21.85 -12.01 5.84
N GLN A 330 -22.49 -11.94 4.67
CA GLN A 330 -23.70 -11.14 4.47
C GLN A 330 -25.00 -11.94 4.63
N ALA A 331 -25.02 -13.19 4.20
CA ALA A 331 -26.21 -14.04 4.27
C ALA A 331 -26.53 -14.46 5.70
N TYR A 332 -25.51 -14.69 6.53
CA TYR A 332 -25.66 -15.05 7.95
C TYR A 332 -25.58 -13.84 8.89
N GLY A 333 -25.63 -12.64 8.35
CA GLY A 333 -25.69 -11.40 9.14
C GLY A 333 -27.06 -11.28 9.88
N LEU A 334 -27.12 -10.33 10.83
CA LEU A 334 -28.31 -10.13 11.67
C LEU A 334 -29.59 -9.85 10.86
N TRP A 335 -29.51 -8.98 9.85
CA TRP A 335 -30.69 -8.54 9.10
C TRP A 335 -31.37 -9.64 8.28
N PRO A 336 -30.64 -10.50 7.52
CA PRO A 336 -31.27 -11.62 6.82
C PRO A 336 -32.00 -12.61 7.74
N GLN A 337 -31.53 -12.79 8.97
CA GLN A 337 -32.16 -13.67 9.95
C GLN A 337 -33.48 -13.11 10.50
N VAL A 338 -33.60 -11.78 10.58
CA VAL A 338 -34.81 -11.12 11.08
C VAL A 338 -35.88 -10.98 10.00
N TRP A 339 -35.52 -10.97 8.74
CA TRP A 339 -36.49 -10.82 7.65
C TRP A 339 -37.17 -12.13 7.31
N PRO A 340 -38.50 -12.16 7.25
CA PRO A 340 -39.28 -13.37 6.94
C PRO A 340 -39.25 -13.67 5.42
N VAL A 341 -38.07 -13.86 4.84
CA VAL A 341 -37.92 -14.09 3.41
C VAL A 341 -37.25 -15.45 3.20
N PRO A 342 -37.77 -16.31 2.29
CA PRO A 342 -37.20 -17.62 2.00
C PRO A 342 -35.73 -17.54 1.56
N GLU A 343 -34.90 -18.45 2.05
CA GLU A 343 -33.46 -18.53 1.76
C GLU A 343 -33.17 -18.68 0.26
N GLU A 344 -34.04 -19.33 -0.50
CA GLU A 344 -33.92 -19.43 -1.95
C GLU A 344 -33.79 -18.06 -2.63
N LYS A 345 -34.46 -17.01 -2.07
CA LYS A 345 -34.35 -15.64 -2.57
C LYS A 345 -32.99 -15.02 -2.25
N VAL A 346 -32.35 -15.42 -1.16
CA VAL A 346 -31.00 -14.98 -0.79
C VAL A 346 -30.01 -15.46 -1.86
N ILE A 347 -30.03 -16.77 -2.19
CA ILE A 347 -29.16 -17.35 -3.20
C ILE A 347 -29.41 -16.72 -4.58
N LYS A 348 -30.69 -16.58 -4.97
CA LYS A 348 -31.03 -15.93 -6.25
C LYS A 348 -30.54 -14.48 -6.32
N GLY A 349 -30.70 -13.72 -5.25
CA GLY A 349 -30.18 -12.35 -5.18
C GLY A 349 -28.65 -12.28 -5.26
N TYR A 350 -27.97 -13.23 -4.62
CA TYR A 350 -26.51 -13.35 -4.69
C TYR A 350 -26.04 -13.79 -6.09
N GLU A 351 -26.70 -14.74 -6.71
CA GLU A 351 -26.41 -15.19 -8.09
C GLU A 351 -26.50 -14.01 -9.08
N GLN A 352 -27.57 -13.22 -9.01
CA GLN A 352 -27.74 -12.02 -9.83
C GLN A 352 -26.63 -10.97 -9.58
N PHE A 353 -26.19 -10.82 -8.33
CA PHE A 353 -25.08 -9.98 -7.97
C PHE A 353 -23.78 -10.46 -8.60
N LEU A 354 -23.47 -11.76 -8.54
CA LEU A 354 -22.28 -12.35 -9.15
C LEU A 354 -22.27 -12.18 -10.67
N TYR A 355 -23.39 -12.35 -11.36
CA TYR A 355 -23.47 -12.13 -12.80
C TYR A 355 -23.16 -10.67 -13.16
N ARG A 356 -23.68 -9.69 -12.41
CA ARG A 356 -23.38 -8.28 -12.65
C ARG A 356 -21.90 -7.96 -12.39
N LEU A 357 -21.34 -8.46 -11.31
CA LEU A 357 -19.93 -8.27 -10.97
C LEU A 357 -19.02 -8.91 -12.03
N MET A 358 -19.31 -10.16 -12.42
CA MET A 358 -18.59 -10.86 -13.48
C MET A 358 -18.61 -10.08 -14.79
N PHE A 359 -19.79 -9.59 -15.20
CA PHE A 359 -19.91 -8.82 -16.43
C PHE A 359 -18.99 -7.59 -16.41
N VAL A 360 -18.97 -6.82 -15.33
CA VAL A 360 -18.09 -5.65 -15.19
C VAL A 360 -16.62 -6.05 -15.28
N ILE A 361 -16.20 -7.09 -14.56
CA ILE A 361 -14.79 -7.52 -14.54
C ILE A 361 -14.36 -8.06 -15.89
N CYS A 362 -15.18 -8.94 -16.51
CA CYS A 362 -14.88 -9.49 -17.83
C CYS A 362 -14.82 -8.39 -18.89
N THR A 363 -15.66 -7.36 -18.80
CA THR A 363 -15.61 -6.22 -19.72
C THR A 363 -14.29 -5.44 -19.56
N VAL A 364 -13.83 -5.20 -18.33
CA VAL A 364 -12.54 -4.53 -18.09
C VAL A 364 -11.39 -5.35 -18.69
N PHE A 365 -11.37 -6.67 -18.48
CA PHE A 365 -10.32 -7.54 -19.04
C PHE A 365 -10.42 -7.66 -20.56
N ALA A 366 -11.64 -7.69 -21.10
CA ALA A 366 -11.91 -7.69 -22.53
C ALA A 366 -11.34 -6.44 -23.21
N VAL A 367 -11.65 -5.27 -22.68
CA VAL A 367 -11.12 -4.00 -23.20
C VAL A 367 -9.59 -3.98 -23.13
N THR A 368 -9.01 -4.40 -22.00
CA THR A 368 -7.55 -4.47 -21.84
C THR A 368 -6.91 -5.40 -22.86
N PHE A 369 -7.52 -6.57 -23.12
CA PHE A 369 -7.03 -7.54 -24.08
C PHE A 369 -7.14 -7.02 -25.53
N ILE A 370 -8.26 -6.43 -25.91
CA ILE A 370 -8.49 -5.88 -27.26
C ILE A 370 -7.53 -4.74 -27.57
N ILE A 371 -7.30 -3.82 -26.64
CA ILE A 371 -6.35 -2.72 -26.82
C ILE A 371 -4.96 -3.23 -27.22
N LYS A 372 -4.54 -4.36 -26.67
CA LYS A 372 -3.22 -4.92 -26.89
C LYS A 372 -3.15 -5.91 -28.05
N HIS A 373 -4.21 -6.72 -28.25
CA HIS A 373 -4.26 -7.84 -29.21
C HIS A 373 -5.52 -7.77 -30.06
N MET A 374 -5.65 -6.71 -30.86
CA MET A 374 -6.87 -6.40 -31.64
C MET A 374 -7.26 -7.51 -32.65
N THR A 375 -6.28 -8.24 -33.17
CA THR A 375 -6.50 -9.34 -34.13
C THR A 375 -7.19 -10.58 -33.54
N LEU A 376 -7.13 -10.74 -32.21
CA LEU A 376 -7.64 -11.92 -31.49
C LEU A 376 -8.85 -11.59 -30.61
N PHE A 377 -9.68 -10.63 -31.02
CA PHE A 377 -10.82 -10.14 -30.24
C PHE A 377 -11.81 -11.23 -29.82
N TYR A 378 -11.92 -12.33 -30.58
CA TYR A 378 -12.80 -13.48 -30.27
C TYR A 378 -12.40 -14.21 -28.99
N VAL A 379 -11.13 -14.16 -28.57
CA VAL A 379 -10.63 -14.79 -27.33
C VAL A 379 -11.30 -14.21 -26.09
N VAL A 380 -11.79 -13.01 -26.15
CA VAL A 380 -12.51 -12.34 -25.06
C VAL A 380 -13.73 -13.12 -24.57
N LEU A 381 -14.39 -13.89 -25.44
CA LEU A 381 -15.52 -14.73 -25.07
C LEU A 381 -15.15 -15.80 -24.02
N ILE A 382 -13.90 -16.22 -24.00
CA ILE A 382 -13.40 -17.21 -23.03
C ILE A 382 -13.52 -16.68 -21.59
N PHE A 383 -13.29 -15.38 -21.35
CA PHE A 383 -13.43 -14.76 -20.03
C PHE A 383 -14.85 -14.92 -19.48
N TYR A 384 -15.85 -14.68 -20.34
CA TYR A 384 -17.25 -14.81 -19.97
C TYR A 384 -17.64 -16.27 -19.73
N ILE A 385 -17.16 -17.20 -20.56
CA ILE A 385 -17.41 -18.65 -20.40
C ILE A 385 -16.84 -19.13 -19.07
N VAL A 386 -15.58 -18.80 -18.77
CA VAL A 386 -14.94 -19.17 -17.49
C VAL A 386 -15.70 -18.55 -16.31
N GLY A 387 -16.12 -17.29 -16.42
CA GLY A 387 -16.93 -16.64 -15.41
C GLY A 387 -18.27 -17.35 -15.15
N LEU A 388 -19.00 -17.72 -16.21
CA LEU A 388 -20.27 -18.44 -16.11
C LEU A 388 -20.10 -19.82 -15.46
N LEU A 389 -19.09 -20.58 -15.86
CA LEU A 389 -18.79 -21.89 -15.28
C LEU A 389 -18.43 -21.77 -13.79
N THR A 390 -17.63 -20.76 -13.43
CA THR A 390 -17.26 -20.52 -12.04
C THR A 390 -18.46 -20.14 -11.19
N ILE A 391 -19.37 -19.28 -11.66
CA ILE A 391 -20.58 -18.91 -10.92
C ILE A 391 -21.48 -20.13 -10.71
N ARG A 392 -21.69 -20.96 -11.75
CA ARG A 392 -22.47 -22.19 -11.62
C ARG A 392 -21.89 -23.13 -10.56
N SER A 393 -20.57 -23.29 -10.53
CA SER A 393 -19.88 -24.11 -9.53
C SER A 393 -20.07 -23.56 -8.10
N ILE A 394 -19.92 -22.25 -7.92
CA ILE A 394 -20.12 -21.57 -6.63
C ILE A 394 -21.56 -21.76 -6.14
N ILE A 395 -22.55 -21.48 -6.97
CA ILE A 395 -23.96 -21.58 -6.60
C ILE A 395 -24.35 -23.04 -6.26
N LYS A 396 -23.84 -24.02 -7.03
CA LYS A 396 -24.05 -25.45 -6.72
C LYS A 396 -23.50 -25.81 -5.33
N LYS A 397 -22.30 -25.34 -5.02
CA LYS A 397 -21.64 -25.57 -3.71
C LYS A 397 -22.42 -24.90 -2.58
N LEU A 398 -22.89 -23.66 -2.77
CA LEU A 398 -23.68 -22.95 -1.75
C LEU A 398 -25.02 -23.64 -1.47
N LYS A 399 -25.74 -24.05 -2.51
CA LYS A 399 -26.99 -24.83 -2.34
C LYS A 399 -26.76 -26.12 -1.56
N TYR A 400 -25.69 -26.84 -1.85
CA TYR A 400 -25.33 -28.06 -1.13
C TYR A 400 -24.97 -27.77 0.35
N GLN A 401 -24.27 -26.71 0.63
CA GLN A 401 -23.96 -26.32 2.03
C GLN A 401 -25.20 -25.93 2.82
N GLU A 402 -26.18 -25.26 2.21
CA GLU A 402 -27.43 -24.90 2.89
C GLU A 402 -28.32 -26.12 3.13
N THR A 403 -28.32 -27.11 2.25
CA THR A 403 -29.04 -28.37 2.54
C THR A 403 -28.44 -29.12 3.73
N LEU A 404 -27.13 -29.17 3.86
CA LEU A 404 -26.43 -29.78 5.01
C LEU A 404 -26.63 -29.04 6.35
N LEU A 405 -27.01 -27.77 6.35
CA LEU A 405 -27.28 -27.00 7.56
C LEU A 405 -28.75 -27.14 8.01
N ARG A 406 -29.61 -27.72 7.18
CA ARG A 406 -31.02 -28.00 7.48
C ARG A 406 -31.29 -29.39 8.06
N ASP A 407 -30.42 -30.36 7.73
CA ASP A 407 -30.44 -31.69 8.32
C ASP A 407 -29.67 -31.72 9.65
#